data_2cec5b7a7e4cdc6fe647ce4009839e6a
#
_entry.id   2cec5b7a7e4cdc6fe647ce4009839e6a
#
_cell.length_a   1.000
_cell.length_b   1.000
_cell.length_c   1.000
_cell.angle_alpha   90.00
_cell.angle_beta   90.00
_cell.angle_gamma   90.00
#
_symmetry.space_group_name_H-M   'P 1'
#
loop_
_entity.id
_entity.type
_entity.pdbx_description
1 polymer ?
#
loop_
_entity_poly.entity_id
_entity_poly.type
_entity_poly.pdbx_seq_one_letter_code
_entity_poly.pdbx_strand_id
1 'polypeptide(L)'
;MKIFTLVVTSGVIPIPAEWMRLARVRVAVSVDGLPEHHDVRRKPATYERILKNIAARDVNIHWVITRPMLKRQGYFEEYVSFWNARSEVSRIWVSLYTPQLDERSAEILTAADRESVARELAALAKKYPKLLFNAGIAQAFLRPPENPQDCLFAKMSSNYSADLQTRVEPCVFGGAPDCSQCGCIASTALHWIRGMRVAGGVRIGDFVRASIRIGLLANRLKRKSDRPSRWGSRGPRIGNTADLVQIKT
;
A
#
# COMPACT_ATOMS: atom_id res chain seq x y z
N MET A 1 15.91 18.27 -0.12
CA MET A 1 15.04 17.31 -0.80
C MET A 1 13.62 17.44 -0.24
N LYS A 2 12.58 17.46 -1.09
CA LYS A 2 11.20 17.64 -0.63
C LYS A 2 10.52 16.26 -0.67
N ILE A 3 10.37 15.61 0.48
CA ILE A 3 9.79 14.26 0.59
C ILE A 3 8.29 14.36 0.84
N PHE A 4 7.50 13.55 0.14
CA PHE A 4 6.10 13.31 0.44
C PHE A 4 6.00 12.12 1.39
N THR A 5 5.24 12.25 2.46
CA THR A 5 5.06 11.21 3.48
C THR A 5 3.62 10.73 3.49
N LEU A 6 3.43 9.43 3.34
CA LEU A 6 2.17 8.75 3.56
C LEU A 6 2.27 7.93 4.85
N VAL A 7 1.48 8.28 5.85
CA VAL A 7 1.35 7.51 7.08
C VAL A 7 0.18 6.55 6.93
N VAL A 8 0.44 5.25 6.98
CA VAL A 8 -0.61 4.23 7.00
C VAL A 8 -0.76 3.74 8.44
N THR A 9 -1.97 3.82 8.98
CA THR A 9 -2.26 3.50 10.37
C THR A 9 -3.52 2.65 10.51
N SER A 10 -3.60 1.89 11.60
CA SER A 10 -4.85 1.23 12.01
C SER A 10 -5.89 2.20 12.59
N GLY A 11 -5.51 3.42 12.92
CA GLY A 11 -6.41 4.38 13.57
C GLY A 11 -6.78 4.04 15.02
N VAL A 12 -6.03 3.14 15.68
CA VAL A 12 -6.27 2.70 17.07
C VAL A 12 -6.05 3.81 18.09
N ILE A 13 -5.22 4.79 17.75
CA ILE A 13 -4.99 6.01 18.55
C ILE A 13 -5.41 7.25 17.75
N PRO A 14 -5.76 8.36 18.43
CA PRO A 14 -6.12 9.60 17.75
C PRO A 14 -5.02 10.08 16.81
N ILE A 15 -5.42 10.53 15.62
CA ILE A 15 -4.48 11.10 14.66
C ILE A 15 -4.14 12.53 15.08
N PRO A 16 -2.84 12.90 15.21
CA PRO A 16 -2.43 14.23 15.61
C PRO A 16 -2.99 15.31 14.66
N ALA A 17 -3.63 16.34 15.21
CA ALA A 17 -4.26 17.40 14.40
C ALA A 17 -3.24 18.21 13.60
N GLU A 18 -2.03 18.36 14.12
CA GLU A 18 -0.94 19.07 13.47
C GLU A 18 -0.49 18.40 12.16
N TRP A 19 -0.67 17.10 12.00
CA TRP A 19 -0.35 16.40 10.74
C TRP A 19 -1.20 16.89 9.57
N MET A 20 -2.42 17.34 9.83
CA MET A 20 -3.32 17.88 8.81
C MET A 20 -2.83 19.21 8.22
N ARG A 21 -1.98 19.93 8.94
CA ARG A 21 -1.38 21.19 8.49
C ARG A 21 -0.12 21.01 7.66
N LEU A 22 0.44 19.80 7.63
CA LEU A 22 1.66 19.49 6.92
C LEU A 22 1.37 19.23 5.43
N ALA A 23 1.76 20.14 4.56
CA ALA A 23 1.43 20.11 3.13
C ALA A 23 1.85 18.82 2.40
N ARG A 24 2.83 18.08 2.95
CA ARG A 24 3.39 16.86 2.33
C ARG A 24 3.14 15.60 3.14
N VAL A 25 2.30 15.65 4.14
CA VAL A 25 1.86 14.49 4.90
C VAL A 25 0.44 14.14 4.47
N ARG A 26 0.19 12.86 4.27
CA ARG A 26 -1.14 12.30 4.09
C ARG A 26 -1.28 11.11 5.02
N VAL A 27 -2.48 10.90 5.51
CA VAL A 27 -2.80 9.77 6.40
C VAL A 27 -3.78 8.86 5.70
N ALA A 28 -3.50 7.57 5.71
CA ALA A 28 -4.41 6.53 5.29
C ALA A 28 -4.75 5.64 6.48
N VAL A 29 -6.03 5.45 6.73
CA VAL A 29 -6.51 4.58 7.80
C VAL A 29 -6.97 3.26 7.19
N SER A 30 -6.46 2.15 7.73
CA SER A 30 -6.82 0.81 7.26
C SER A 30 -8.17 0.41 7.84
N VAL A 31 -9.18 0.25 6.98
CA VAL A 31 -10.52 -0.20 7.35
C VAL A 31 -10.94 -1.36 6.44
N ASP A 32 -10.84 -2.57 6.97
CA ASP A 32 -11.03 -3.81 6.20
C ASP A 32 -12.50 -4.27 6.23
N GLY A 33 -13.40 -3.44 5.70
CA GLY A 33 -14.80 -3.80 5.55
C GLY A 33 -15.75 -3.11 6.55
N LEU A 34 -16.99 -3.55 6.57
CA LEU A 34 -18.01 -3.14 7.54
C LEU A 34 -17.67 -3.70 8.94
N PRO A 35 -18.28 -3.20 10.03
CA PRO A 35 -17.90 -3.54 11.41
C PRO A 35 -17.73 -5.04 11.66
N GLU A 36 -18.64 -5.86 11.15
CA GLU A 36 -18.64 -7.32 11.34
C GLU A 36 -17.39 -8.02 10.76
N HIS A 37 -16.80 -7.48 9.70
CA HIS A 37 -15.56 -8.01 9.12
C HIS A 37 -14.33 -7.29 9.68
N HIS A 38 -14.41 -5.96 9.82
CA HIS A 38 -13.28 -5.15 10.27
C HIS A 38 -12.86 -5.50 11.70
N ASP A 39 -13.82 -5.57 12.63
CA ASP A 39 -13.53 -5.75 14.04
C ASP A 39 -12.96 -7.13 14.36
N VAL A 40 -13.30 -8.15 13.56
CA VAL A 40 -12.68 -9.47 13.68
C VAL A 40 -11.20 -9.46 13.30
N ARG A 41 -10.87 -8.68 12.25
CA ARG A 41 -9.50 -8.65 11.68
C ARG A 41 -8.56 -7.69 12.40
N ARG A 42 -9.08 -6.58 12.94
CA ARG A 42 -8.29 -5.41 13.31
C ARG A 42 -8.33 -5.04 14.79
N LYS A 43 -8.98 -5.82 15.67
CA LYS A 43 -8.91 -5.53 17.12
C LYS A 43 -7.44 -5.30 17.55
N PRO A 44 -7.18 -4.28 18.39
CA PRO A 44 -8.10 -3.41 19.11
C PRO A 44 -8.55 -2.14 18.34
N ALA A 45 -8.21 -1.98 17.05
CA ALA A 45 -8.65 -0.87 16.20
C ALA A 45 -10.08 -1.11 15.68
N THR A 46 -11.09 -1.11 16.58
CA THR A 46 -12.49 -1.33 16.20
C THR A 46 -13.01 -0.20 15.32
N TYR A 47 -14.04 -0.49 14.56
CA TYR A 47 -14.69 0.44 13.65
C TYR A 47 -15.15 1.73 14.37
N GLU A 48 -15.82 1.57 15.53
CA GLU A 48 -16.25 2.69 16.39
C GLU A 48 -15.06 3.53 16.86
N ARG A 49 -13.98 2.88 17.30
CA ARG A 49 -12.77 3.55 17.75
C ARG A 49 -12.12 4.36 16.63
N ILE A 50 -12.09 3.81 15.42
CA ILE A 50 -11.59 4.52 14.24
C ILE A 50 -12.44 5.76 13.97
N LEU A 51 -13.77 5.64 13.93
CA LEU A 51 -14.66 6.79 13.71
C LEU A 51 -14.38 7.93 14.69
N LYS A 52 -14.19 7.60 15.97
CA LYS A 52 -13.81 8.58 17.00
C LYS A 52 -12.46 9.22 16.72
N ASN A 53 -11.46 8.43 16.33
CA ASN A 53 -10.07 8.88 16.19
C ASN A 53 -9.80 9.68 14.90
N ILE A 54 -10.66 9.54 13.87
CA ILE A 54 -10.57 10.31 12.63
C ILE A 54 -11.46 11.56 12.64
N ALA A 55 -12.28 11.75 13.66
CA ALA A 55 -13.17 12.91 13.76
C ALA A 55 -12.40 14.21 13.57
N ALA A 56 -12.91 15.11 12.71
CA ALA A 56 -12.28 16.38 12.33
C ALA A 56 -10.84 16.23 11.77
N ARG A 57 -10.54 15.11 11.08
CA ARG A 57 -9.28 14.87 10.36
C ARG A 57 -9.57 14.72 8.86
N ASP A 58 -8.56 14.98 8.05
CA ASP A 58 -8.60 14.68 6.60
C ASP A 58 -7.77 13.42 6.34
N VAL A 59 -8.45 12.31 6.10
CA VAL A 59 -7.81 11.00 5.93
C VAL A 59 -8.24 10.32 4.63
N ASN A 60 -7.42 9.41 4.16
CA ASN A 60 -7.83 8.43 3.17
C ASN A 60 -8.22 7.13 3.88
N ILE A 61 -9.16 6.39 3.31
CA ILE A 61 -9.46 5.03 3.75
C ILE A 61 -8.71 4.06 2.84
N HIS A 62 -8.02 3.11 3.44
CA HIS A 62 -7.42 1.98 2.74
C HIS A 62 -8.18 0.71 3.09
N TRP A 63 -8.84 0.15 2.12
CA TRP A 63 -9.70 -1.03 2.22
C TRP A 63 -9.05 -2.23 1.56
N VAL A 64 -8.90 -3.33 2.30
CA VAL A 64 -8.47 -4.62 1.75
C VAL A 64 -9.69 -5.52 1.59
N ILE A 65 -10.04 -5.85 0.36
CA ILE A 65 -11.14 -6.76 0.04
C ILE A 65 -10.69 -8.20 0.21
N THR A 66 -11.52 -8.98 0.90
CA THR A 66 -11.35 -10.41 1.12
C THR A 66 -12.59 -11.17 0.63
N ARG A 67 -12.43 -12.44 0.31
CA ARG A 67 -13.50 -13.28 -0.24
C ARG A 67 -14.77 -13.36 0.62
N PRO A 68 -14.72 -13.42 1.97
CA PRO A 68 -15.92 -13.43 2.80
C PRO A 68 -16.88 -12.27 2.54
N MET A 69 -16.39 -11.10 2.16
CA MET A 69 -17.20 -9.91 1.89
C MET A 69 -18.12 -10.07 0.66
N LEU A 70 -17.76 -10.96 -0.27
CA LEU A 70 -18.53 -11.22 -1.49
C LEU A 70 -19.80 -12.04 -1.22
N LYS A 71 -19.92 -12.64 -0.05
CA LYS A 71 -21.10 -13.46 0.31
C LYS A 71 -22.36 -12.64 0.55
N ARG A 72 -22.22 -11.35 0.84
CA ARG A 72 -23.33 -10.44 1.11
C ARG A 72 -23.55 -9.51 -0.07
N GLN A 73 -24.71 -9.62 -0.71
CA GLN A 73 -25.12 -8.72 -1.79
C GLN A 73 -25.18 -7.26 -1.29
N GLY A 74 -24.71 -6.30 -2.10
CA GLY A 74 -24.72 -4.88 -1.77
C GLY A 74 -23.65 -4.44 -0.76
N TYR A 75 -22.80 -5.35 -0.30
CA TYR A 75 -21.77 -5.07 0.71
C TYR A 75 -20.84 -3.92 0.32
N PHE A 76 -20.37 -3.93 -0.92
CA PHE A 76 -19.41 -2.94 -1.40
C PHE A 76 -20.07 -1.57 -1.54
N GLU A 77 -21.30 -1.53 -2.00
CA GLU A 77 -22.04 -0.26 -2.11
C GLU A 77 -22.29 0.35 -0.74
N GLU A 78 -22.73 -0.44 0.23
CA GLU A 78 -22.91 0.02 1.61
C GLU A 78 -21.62 0.59 2.20
N TYR A 79 -20.52 -0.14 2.07
CA TYR A 79 -19.22 0.32 2.55
C TYR A 79 -18.77 1.62 1.87
N VAL A 80 -18.81 1.66 0.54
CA VAL A 80 -18.35 2.82 -0.23
C VAL A 80 -19.25 4.03 0.02
N SER A 81 -20.58 3.86 0.05
CA SER A 81 -21.52 4.95 0.31
C SER A 81 -21.30 5.57 1.69
N PHE A 82 -21.11 4.74 2.71
CA PHE A 82 -20.83 5.20 4.07
C PHE A 82 -19.59 6.10 4.13
N TRP A 83 -18.46 5.61 3.58
CA TRP A 83 -17.21 6.36 3.62
C TRP A 83 -17.21 7.56 2.65
N ASN A 84 -17.92 7.47 1.54
CA ASN A 84 -18.07 8.59 0.60
C ASN A 84 -18.87 9.76 1.20
N ALA A 85 -19.84 9.48 2.07
CA ALA A 85 -20.65 10.51 2.72
C ALA A 85 -19.90 11.27 3.82
N ARG A 86 -18.81 10.74 4.35
CA ARG A 86 -18.09 11.35 5.48
C ARG A 86 -17.18 12.48 5.04
N SER A 87 -17.27 13.62 5.71
CA SER A 87 -16.45 14.81 5.44
C SER A 87 -14.97 14.59 5.76
N GLU A 88 -14.68 13.71 6.73
CA GLU A 88 -13.31 13.36 7.16
C GLU A 88 -12.54 12.55 6.12
N VAL A 89 -13.24 11.99 5.11
CA VAL A 89 -12.62 11.11 4.13
C VAL A 89 -12.43 11.82 2.81
N SER A 90 -11.19 11.93 2.36
CA SER A 90 -10.84 12.48 1.05
C SER A 90 -10.90 11.45 -0.06
N ARG A 91 -10.39 10.23 0.17
CA ARG A 91 -10.31 9.16 -0.83
C ARG A 91 -10.48 7.79 -0.19
N ILE A 92 -10.99 6.86 -0.99
CA ILE A 92 -11.08 5.43 -0.65
C ILE A 92 -10.15 4.68 -1.62
N TRP A 93 -9.12 4.05 -1.08
CA TRP A 93 -8.18 3.21 -1.82
C TRP A 93 -8.51 1.76 -1.59
N VAL A 94 -8.43 0.98 -2.65
CA VAL A 94 -8.76 -0.44 -2.60
C VAL A 94 -7.53 -1.27 -2.88
N SER A 95 -7.30 -2.26 -2.04
CA SER A 95 -6.42 -3.39 -2.28
C SER A 95 -7.24 -4.68 -2.26
N LEU A 96 -6.77 -5.71 -2.92
CA LEU A 96 -7.27 -7.07 -2.75
C LEU A 96 -6.34 -7.82 -1.82
N TYR A 97 -6.86 -8.84 -1.14
CA TYR A 97 -6.02 -9.71 -0.34
C TYR A 97 -4.91 -10.34 -1.19
N THR A 98 -3.69 -10.25 -0.71
CA THR A 98 -2.51 -10.86 -1.35
C THR A 98 -2.03 -12.00 -0.46
N PRO A 99 -2.18 -13.27 -0.87
CA PRO A 99 -1.71 -14.41 -0.07
C PRO A 99 -0.20 -14.58 -0.13
N GLN A 100 0.34 -15.35 0.80
CA GLN A 100 1.66 -15.97 0.67
C GLN A 100 1.56 -17.22 -0.22
N LEU A 101 2.68 -17.67 -0.80
CA LEU A 101 2.73 -18.95 -1.51
C LEU A 101 2.29 -20.07 -0.55
N ASP A 102 1.53 -21.01 -1.06
CA ASP A 102 0.99 -22.17 -0.32
C ASP A 102 0.02 -21.83 0.84
N GLU A 103 -0.36 -20.57 0.97
CA GLU A 103 -1.34 -20.16 1.98
C GLU A 103 -2.73 -20.74 1.66
N ARG A 104 -3.36 -21.31 2.69
CA ARG A 104 -4.74 -21.80 2.65
C ARG A 104 -5.62 -20.94 3.54
N SER A 105 -6.11 -19.83 2.99
CA SER A 105 -6.99 -18.90 3.70
C SER A 105 -8.33 -18.76 3.00
N ALA A 106 -9.41 -18.70 3.78
CA ALA A 106 -10.75 -18.39 3.27
C ALA A 106 -10.86 -16.94 2.72
N GLU A 107 -9.85 -16.10 2.95
CA GLU A 107 -9.80 -14.72 2.48
C GLU A 107 -9.34 -14.58 1.04
N ILE A 108 -8.73 -15.63 0.48
CA ILE A 108 -8.17 -15.65 -0.88
C ILE A 108 -9.29 -15.55 -1.92
N LEU A 109 -9.15 -14.58 -2.81
CA LEU A 109 -10.07 -14.36 -3.93
C LEU A 109 -9.70 -15.27 -5.10
N THR A 110 -10.68 -15.99 -5.64
CA THR A 110 -10.50 -16.71 -6.91
C THR A 110 -10.40 -15.73 -8.08
N ALA A 111 -10.01 -16.20 -9.27
CA ALA A 111 -10.01 -15.39 -10.48
C ALA A 111 -11.41 -14.83 -10.78
N ALA A 112 -12.45 -15.63 -10.65
CA ALA A 112 -13.85 -15.22 -10.84
C ALA A 112 -14.29 -14.17 -9.80
N ASP A 113 -13.87 -14.33 -8.53
CA ASP A 113 -14.13 -13.34 -7.49
C ASP A 113 -13.47 -11.99 -7.83
N ARG A 114 -12.21 -12.00 -8.31
CA ARG A 114 -11.48 -10.78 -8.70
C ARG A 114 -12.15 -10.07 -9.87
N GLU A 115 -12.65 -10.80 -10.86
CA GLU A 115 -13.41 -10.24 -11.97
C GLU A 115 -14.73 -9.59 -11.49
N SER A 116 -15.45 -10.25 -10.58
CA SER A 116 -16.68 -9.73 -10.00
C SER A 116 -16.42 -8.44 -9.22
N VAL A 117 -15.40 -8.44 -8.34
CA VAL A 117 -14.96 -7.27 -7.60
C VAL A 117 -14.59 -6.12 -8.54
N ALA A 118 -13.82 -6.39 -9.59
CA ALA A 118 -13.40 -5.36 -10.53
C ALA A 118 -14.58 -4.71 -11.26
N ARG A 119 -15.58 -5.51 -11.67
CA ARG A 119 -16.82 -5.00 -12.31
C ARG A 119 -17.64 -4.13 -11.35
N GLU A 120 -17.86 -4.61 -10.12
CA GLU A 120 -18.66 -3.90 -9.13
C GLU A 120 -17.99 -2.58 -8.73
N LEU A 121 -16.69 -2.59 -8.41
CA LEU A 121 -15.95 -1.37 -8.06
C LEU A 121 -15.91 -0.36 -9.21
N ALA A 122 -15.81 -0.82 -10.46
CA ALA A 122 -15.86 0.07 -11.63
C ALA A 122 -17.24 0.75 -11.79
N ALA A 123 -18.32 0.05 -11.44
CA ALA A 123 -19.65 0.64 -11.41
C ALA A 123 -19.80 1.64 -10.26
N LEU A 124 -19.35 1.28 -9.07
CA LEU A 124 -19.42 2.14 -7.88
C LEU A 124 -18.56 3.40 -8.01
N ALA A 125 -17.40 3.33 -8.66
CA ALA A 125 -16.54 4.50 -8.86
C ALA A 125 -17.18 5.58 -9.75
N LYS A 126 -18.15 5.23 -10.60
CA LYS A 126 -18.94 6.20 -11.37
C LYS A 126 -19.94 6.96 -10.48
N LYS A 127 -20.42 6.33 -9.41
CA LYS A 127 -21.41 6.86 -8.49
C LYS A 127 -20.76 7.58 -7.30
N TYR A 128 -19.61 7.12 -6.84
CA TYR A 128 -18.96 7.57 -5.62
C TYR A 128 -17.58 8.17 -5.91
N PRO A 129 -17.44 9.50 -6.00
CA PRO A 129 -16.22 10.16 -6.49
C PRO A 129 -15.00 10.02 -5.58
N LYS A 130 -15.18 9.65 -4.31
CA LYS A 130 -14.05 9.38 -3.40
C LYS A 130 -13.41 8.01 -3.64
N LEU A 131 -14.11 7.08 -4.30
CA LEU A 131 -13.56 5.76 -4.63
C LEU A 131 -12.54 5.89 -5.77
N LEU A 132 -11.27 5.68 -5.46
CA LEU A 132 -10.19 5.66 -6.46
C LEU A 132 -10.13 4.31 -7.15
N PHE A 133 -10.94 4.16 -8.19
CA PHE A 133 -10.95 2.97 -9.02
C PHE A 133 -11.25 3.34 -10.47
N ASN A 134 -10.50 2.77 -11.40
CA ASN A 134 -10.69 2.98 -12.83
C ASN A 134 -10.36 1.69 -13.61
N ALA A 135 -10.64 1.71 -14.92
CA ALA A 135 -10.42 0.56 -15.78
C ALA A 135 -8.97 0.06 -15.79
N GLY A 136 -8.00 0.96 -15.68
CA GLY A 136 -6.57 0.61 -15.63
C GLY A 136 -6.20 -0.12 -14.33
N ILE A 137 -6.72 0.33 -13.19
CA ILE A 137 -6.56 -0.35 -11.90
C ILE A 137 -7.26 -1.70 -11.93
N ALA A 138 -8.49 -1.76 -12.46
CA ALA A 138 -9.22 -3.01 -12.64
C ALA A 138 -8.40 -4.04 -13.43
N GLN A 139 -7.89 -3.64 -14.60
CA GLN A 139 -7.08 -4.51 -15.43
C GLN A 139 -5.79 -4.98 -14.73
N ALA A 140 -5.14 -4.09 -13.97
CA ALA A 140 -3.92 -4.43 -13.24
C ALA A 140 -4.18 -5.38 -12.06
N PHE A 141 -5.36 -5.34 -11.43
CA PHE A 141 -5.78 -6.36 -10.46
C PHE A 141 -6.04 -7.71 -11.10
N LEU A 142 -6.56 -7.74 -12.33
CA LEU A 142 -6.82 -8.98 -13.06
C LEU A 142 -5.56 -9.60 -13.67
N ARG A 143 -4.54 -8.79 -13.90
CA ARG A 143 -3.25 -9.21 -14.49
C ARG A 143 -2.09 -8.60 -13.73
N PRO A 144 -1.89 -8.99 -12.46
CA PRO A 144 -0.77 -8.52 -11.67
C PRO A 144 0.57 -9.05 -12.20
N PRO A 145 1.71 -8.51 -11.77
CA PRO A 145 3.02 -9.08 -12.07
C PRO A 145 3.12 -10.52 -11.53
N GLU A 146 3.63 -11.44 -12.31
CA GLU A 146 3.74 -12.86 -11.91
C GLU A 146 4.81 -13.11 -10.84
N ASN A 147 5.79 -12.22 -10.74
CA ASN A 147 6.90 -12.34 -9.80
C ASN A 147 7.44 -10.95 -9.39
N PRO A 148 8.26 -10.86 -8.32
CA PRO A 148 8.81 -9.58 -7.87
C PRO A 148 9.73 -8.90 -8.89
N GLN A 149 10.38 -9.68 -9.77
CA GLN A 149 11.26 -9.17 -10.81
C GLN A 149 10.51 -8.42 -11.90
N ASP A 150 9.22 -8.68 -12.07
CA ASP A 150 8.35 -7.97 -13.01
C ASP A 150 7.60 -6.82 -12.35
N CYS A 151 7.57 -6.79 -11.02
CA CYS A 151 6.90 -5.76 -10.25
C CYS A 151 7.72 -4.47 -10.18
N LEU A 152 7.17 -3.39 -10.74
CA LEU A 152 7.82 -2.08 -10.69
C LEU A 152 7.93 -1.55 -9.26
N PHE A 153 6.90 -1.78 -8.44
CA PHE A 153 6.91 -1.38 -7.04
C PHE A 153 8.05 -2.05 -6.26
N ALA A 154 8.22 -3.38 -6.40
CA ALA A 154 9.31 -4.10 -5.74
C ALA A 154 10.71 -3.60 -6.16
N LYS A 155 10.86 -3.17 -7.43
CA LYS A 155 12.13 -2.63 -7.94
C LYS A 155 12.44 -1.21 -7.47
N MET A 156 11.43 -0.41 -7.21
CA MET A 156 11.57 1.02 -6.90
C MET A 156 11.48 1.32 -5.41
N SER A 157 10.97 0.39 -4.61
CA SER A 157 10.83 0.56 -3.17
C SER A 157 11.98 -0.08 -2.39
N SER A 158 12.29 0.52 -1.25
CA SER A 158 13.10 -0.11 -0.20
C SER A 158 12.24 -0.18 1.04
N ASN A 159 11.99 -1.39 1.51
CA ASN A 159 11.11 -1.64 2.63
C ASN A 159 11.93 -2.04 3.85
N TYR A 160 11.59 -1.48 5.00
CA TYR A 160 12.25 -1.76 6.27
C TYR A 160 11.20 -2.12 7.32
N SER A 161 11.55 -3.00 8.24
CA SER A 161 10.70 -3.30 9.39
C SER A 161 10.67 -2.12 10.38
N ALA A 162 9.90 -2.25 11.45
CA ALA A 162 9.71 -1.20 12.44
C ALA A 162 11.00 -0.81 13.19
N ASP A 163 12.03 -1.67 13.16
CA ASP A 163 13.35 -1.40 13.69
C ASP A 163 14.20 -0.45 12.82
N LEU A 164 13.71 -0.11 11.61
CA LEU A 164 14.37 0.72 10.60
C LEU A 164 15.74 0.19 10.13
N GLN A 165 16.06 -1.05 10.41
CA GLN A 165 17.33 -1.70 10.09
C GLN A 165 17.14 -2.95 9.24
N THR A 166 16.15 -3.78 9.58
CA THR A 166 15.88 -5.03 8.87
C THR A 166 15.15 -4.74 7.56
N ARG A 167 15.79 -5.06 6.44
CA ARG A 167 15.18 -4.93 5.12
C ARG A 167 14.12 -6.00 4.91
N VAL A 168 12.96 -5.59 4.45
CA VAL A 168 11.84 -6.48 4.12
C VAL A 168 11.83 -6.72 2.61
N GLU A 169 11.95 -7.98 2.22
CA GLU A 169 11.96 -8.41 0.83
C GLU A 169 10.93 -9.51 0.57
N PRO A 170 10.46 -9.69 -0.65
CA PRO A 170 10.82 -8.96 -1.88
C PRO A 170 10.11 -7.61 -2.03
N CYS A 171 9.11 -7.32 -1.21
CA CYS A 171 8.33 -6.08 -1.20
C CYS A 171 7.77 -5.83 0.21
N VAL A 172 6.86 -4.89 0.36
CA VAL A 172 6.22 -4.51 1.64
C VAL A 172 5.53 -5.68 2.39
N PHE A 173 5.15 -6.75 1.70
CA PHE A 173 4.54 -7.93 2.34
C PHE A 173 5.56 -8.84 3.03
N GLY A 174 6.83 -8.79 2.63
CA GLY A 174 7.83 -9.75 3.12
C GLY A 174 7.52 -11.20 2.74
N GLY A 175 8.34 -12.12 3.20
CA GLY A 175 8.13 -13.56 3.00
C GLY A 175 8.14 -13.97 1.52
N ALA A 176 7.18 -14.80 1.14
CA ALA A 176 7.01 -15.32 -0.21
C ALA A 176 5.60 -14.98 -0.75
N PRO A 177 5.30 -13.71 -1.07
CA PRO A 177 3.96 -13.35 -1.54
C PRO A 177 3.66 -13.98 -2.90
N ASP A 178 2.44 -14.49 -3.07
CA ASP A 178 1.95 -14.94 -4.37
C ASP A 178 1.67 -13.73 -5.27
N CYS A 179 2.68 -13.36 -6.05
CA CYS A 179 2.59 -12.21 -6.96
C CYS A 179 1.51 -12.37 -8.03
N SER A 180 1.20 -13.60 -8.44
CA SER A 180 0.14 -13.88 -9.43
C SER A 180 -1.25 -13.51 -8.90
N GLN A 181 -1.39 -13.43 -7.57
CA GLN A 181 -2.58 -13.00 -6.86
C GLN A 181 -2.38 -11.65 -6.15
N CYS A 182 -1.39 -10.87 -6.54
CA CYS A 182 -1.12 -9.57 -5.93
C CYS A 182 -2.34 -8.65 -5.99
N GLY A 183 -2.72 -8.11 -4.84
CA GLY A 183 -3.79 -7.14 -4.68
C GLY A 183 -3.31 -5.78 -4.15
N CYS A 184 -2.00 -5.55 -4.06
CA CYS A 184 -1.44 -4.32 -3.54
C CYS A 184 -1.74 -3.12 -4.45
N ILE A 185 -2.43 -2.10 -3.93
CA ILE A 185 -2.77 -0.89 -4.69
C ILE A 185 -1.53 -0.17 -5.22
N ALA A 186 -0.43 -0.15 -4.48
CA ALA A 186 0.80 0.51 -4.92
C ALA A 186 1.43 -0.24 -6.10
N SER A 187 1.50 -1.57 -6.04
CA SER A 187 1.97 -2.41 -7.15
C SER A 187 1.07 -2.25 -8.37
N THR A 188 -0.24 -2.32 -8.16
CA THR A 188 -1.27 -2.23 -9.20
C THR A 188 -1.25 -0.88 -9.91
N ALA A 189 -1.18 0.23 -9.15
CA ALA A 189 -1.12 1.56 -9.71
C ALA A 189 0.15 1.76 -10.55
N LEU A 190 1.32 1.31 -10.08
CA LEU A 190 2.56 1.39 -10.84
C LEU A 190 2.56 0.46 -12.05
N HIS A 191 1.92 -0.72 -11.96
CA HIS A 191 1.77 -1.62 -13.08
C HIS A 191 0.90 -1.01 -14.19
N TRP A 192 -0.19 -0.35 -13.82
CA TRP A 192 -1.03 0.40 -14.76
C TRP A 192 -0.26 1.55 -15.41
N ILE A 193 0.39 2.42 -14.61
CA ILE A 193 1.18 3.55 -15.11
C ILE A 193 2.29 3.07 -16.04
N ARG A 194 2.95 1.95 -15.74
CA ARG A 194 3.97 1.34 -16.59
C ARG A 194 3.48 1.09 -18.02
N GLY A 195 2.20 0.70 -18.17
CA GLY A 195 1.58 0.40 -19.45
C GLY A 195 1.20 1.65 -20.27
N MET A 196 1.14 2.83 -19.66
CA MET A 196 0.73 4.06 -20.33
C MET A 196 1.76 4.48 -21.39
N ARG A 197 1.24 4.84 -22.57
CA ARG A 197 2.07 5.35 -23.68
C ARG A 197 2.25 6.85 -23.52
N VAL A 198 3.46 7.31 -23.76
CA VAL A 198 3.82 8.71 -23.93
C VAL A 198 4.04 9.02 -25.42
N ALA A 199 4.33 10.26 -25.78
CA ALA A 199 4.58 10.66 -27.16
C ALA A 199 5.61 9.74 -27.85
N GLY A 200 5.36 9.41 -29.12
CA GLY A 200 6.23 8.49 -29.88
C GLY A 200 6.05 7.00 -29.61
N GLY A 201 4.99 6.59 -28.89
CA GLY A 201 4.66 5.18 -28.67
C GLY A 201 5.47 4.47 -27.58
N VAL A 202 6.41 5.16 -26.95
CA VAL A 202 7.22 4.65 -25.83
C VAL A 202 6.36 4.55 -24.57
N ARG A 203 6.51 3.48 -23.80
CA ARG A 203 5.78 3.30 -22.54
C ARG A 203 6.55 3.91 -21.36
N ILE A 204 5.84 4.43 -20.36
CA ILE A 204 6.45 4.94 -19.13
C ILE A 204 7.37 3.90 -18.50
N GLY A 205 6.98 2.62 -18.52
CA GLY A 205 7.79 1.53 -18.01
C GLY A 205 9.14 1.35 -18.71
N ASP A 206 9.28 1.78 -19.95
CA ASP A 206 10.55 1.71 -20.69
C ASP A 206 11.53 2.76 -20.15
N PHE A 207 11.06 3.97 -19.89
CA PHE A 207 11.87 5.01 -19.23
C PHE A 207 12.32 4.58 -17.84
N VAL A 208 11.43 4.02 -17.04
CA VAL A 208 11.77 3.58 -15.69
C VAL A 208 12.82 2.45 -15.74
N ARG A 209 12.65 1.48 -16.64
CA ARG A 209 13.65 0.41 -16.82
C ARG A 209 15.01 0.95 -17.25
N ALA A 210 15.02 1.89 -18.19
CA ALA A 210 16.26 2.54 -18.64
C ALA A 210 16.93 3.31 -17.49
N SER A 211 16.16 4.11 -16.75
CA SER A 211 16.66 4.86 -15.58
C SER A 211 17.25 3.96 -14.50
N ILE A 212 16.59 2.85 -14.17
CA ILE A 212 17.12 1.86 -13.21
C ILE A 212 18.44 1.27 -13.71
N ARG A 213 18.51 0.88 -14.99
CA ARG A 213 19.76 0.32 -15.58
C ARG A 213 20.90 1.33 -15.54
N ILE A 214 20.65 2.58 -15.89
CA ILE A 214 21.63 3.67 -15.84
C ILE A 214 22.10 3.90 -14.39
N GLY A 215 21.18 3.94 -13.44
CA GLY A 215 21.49 4.10 -12.00
C GLY A 215 22.37 2.95 -11.48
N LEU A 216 22.05 1.71 -11.84
CA LEU A 216 22.85 0.55 -11.47
C LEU A 216 24.25 0.59 -12.08
N LEU A 217 24.36 1.01 -13.35
CA LEU A 217 25.64 1.17 -14.03
C LEU A 217 26.48 2.28 -13.37
N ALA A 218 25.87 3.43 -13.11
CA ALA A 218 26.54 4.54 -12.42
C ALA A 218 27.04 4.13 -11.03
N ASN A 219 26.27 3.38 -10.27
CA ASN A 219 26.68 2.87 -8.97
C ASN A 219 27.83 1.84 -9.07
N ARG A 220 27.83 1.00 -10.12
CA ARG A 220 28.96 0.08 -10.38
C ARG A 220 30.25 0.83 -10.72
N LEU A 221 30.14 1.92 -11.49
CA LEU A 221 31.28 2.75 -11.85
C LEU A 221 31.81 3.52 -10.63
N LYS A 222 30.94 4.08 -9.78
CA LYS A 222 31.33 4.72 -8.52
C LYS A 222 32.05 3.74 -7.59
N ARG A 223 31.54 2.52 -7.41
CA ARG A 223 32.21 1.49 -6.58
C ARG A 223 33.60 1.09 -7.09
N LYS A 224 33.87 1.22 -8.40
CA LYS A 224 35.20 1.00 -8.96
C LYS A 224 36.14 2.19 -8.74
N SER A 225 35.62 3.41 -8.59
CA SER A 225 36.42 4.61 -8.35
C SER A 225 36.72 4.86 -6.86
N ASP A 226 35.91 4.34 -5.96
CA ASP A 226 36.14 4.39 -4.53
C ASP A 226 37.18 3.32 -4.14
N ARG A 227 38.48 3.61 -4.39
CA ARG A 227 39.53 3.00 -3.59
C ARG A 227 39.28 3.34 -2.14
N PRO A 228 39.41 2.38 -1.18
CA PRO A 228 39.19 2.66 0.21
C PRO A 228 40.17 3.74 0.67
N SER A 229 39.68 4.96 0.82
CA SER A 229 40.44 5.97 1.55
C SER A 229 40.53 5.43 2.98
N ARG A 230 41.78 5.30 3.47
CA ARG A 230 42.10 5.03 4.87
C ARG A 230 41.47 6.13 5.74
N TRP A 231 40.21 5.96 6.10
CA TRP A 231 39.64 6.75 7.18
C TRP A 231 39.18 5.82 8.28
N GLY A 232 39.88 6.03 9.41
CA GLY A 232 39.81 5.17 10.56
C GLY A 232 38.42 5.05 11.14
N SER A 233 38.16 3.86 11.60
CA SER A 233 37.09 3.46 12.46
C SER A 233 36.97 4.30 13.71
N ARG A 234 36.18 5.36 13.70
CA ARG A 234 35.57 5.96 14.90
C ARG A 234 34.14 6.38 14.55
N GLY A 235 33.25 5.39 14.50
CA GLY A 235 31.83 5.65 14.59
C GLY A 235 31.46 6.04 16.04
N PRO A 236 30.53 6.97 16.24
CA PRO A 236 30.03 7.28 17.57
C PRO A 236 29.43 6.01 18.19
N ARG A 237 29.83 5.68 19.42
CA ARG A 237 29.16 4.66 20.23
C ARG A 237 27.77 5.20 20.56
N ILE A 238 26.74 4.64 19.92
CA ILE A 238 25.37 4.86 20.37
C ILE A 238 25.19 4.09 21.65
N GLY A 239 24.84 4.83 22.72
CA GLY A 239 24.56 4.28 24.04
C GLY A 239 23.46 3.22 24.02
N ASN A 240 23.47 2.39 25.02
CA ASN A 240 22.62 1.24 25.28
C ASN A 240 21.15 1.54 24.97
N THR A 241 20.55 0.74 24.06
CA THR A 241 19.15 0.80 23.65
C THR A 241 18.16 0.23 24.68
N ALA A 242 18.48 0.29 25.97
CA ALA A 242 17.63 -0.23 27.05
C ALA A 242 16.43 0.67 27.41
N ASP A 243 16.32 1.88 26.82
CA ASP A 243 15.28 2.86 27.16
C ASP A 243 14.16 3.01 26.11
N LEU A 244 13.97 2.04 25.25
CA LEU A 244 12.80 2.02 24.36
C LEU A 244 11.58 1.49 25.13
N VAL A 245 10.81 2.46 25.60
CA VAL A 245 9.40 2.44 26.02
C VAL A 245 8.72 1.05 25.99
N GLN A 246 8.60 0.43 27.16
CA GLN A 246 7.63 -0.62 27.41
C GLN A 246 6.22 -0.02 27.31
N ILE A 247 5.53 -0.29 26.20
CA ILE A 247 4.09 -0.09 26.12
C ILE A 247 3.46 -1.21 26.96
N LYS A 248 3.06 -0.87 28.18
CA LYS A 248 2.22 -1.76 28.98
C LYS A 248 0.87 -1.94 28.26
N THR A 249 0.53 -3.18 27.95
CA THR A 249 -0.78 -3.66 27.48
C THR A 249 -1.87 -3.41 28.51
#